data_61567b2b7e17ce1bac6a0aa38313e3c2
#
_entry.id   61567b2b7e17ce1bac6a0aa38313e3c2
#
_cell.length_a   1.000
_cell.length_b   1.000
_cell.length_c   1.000
_cell.angle_alpha   90.00
_cell.angle_beta   90.00
_cell.angle_gamma   90.00
#
_symmetry.space_group_name_H-M   'P 1'
#
loop_
_entity.id
_entity.type
_entity.pdbx_description
1 polymer ?
#
loop_
_entity_poly.entity_id
_entity_poly.type
_entity_poly.pdbx_seq_one_letter_code
_entity_poly.pdbx_strand_id
1 'polypeptide(L)'
;MKKIQTQGVHHITLIGADRQTSIDFWEGVLGMPFIFEQPNLDVPEESHLYFDPGDGVLITVFTREDRQVDSTPNPEGIGNLHHIAFTVSRATYTQVRERLEARGIKHSGEIDRGFMDSIYFRDPLGQLFELASYKFVPPVGVTPGEVLLEAHRIRVAEGAHHIADAHLADAIELLTQRTRQTLSEEREAKHAYTRSKNVLWD
;
A
#
# COMPACT_ATOMS: atom_id res chain seq x y z
N MET A 1 -26.63 -11.34 -15.89
CA MET A 1 -25.32 -11.77 -16.48
C MET A 1 -24.36 -12.09 -15.34
N LYS A 2 -23.64 -13.22 -15.39
CA LYS A 2 -22.66 -13.59 -14.34
C LYS A 2 -21.37 -12.79 -14.52
N LYS A 3 -20.75 -12.37 -13.42
CA LYS A 3 -19.45 -11.67 -13.42
C LYS A 3 -18.31 -12.67 -13.66
N ILE A 4 -17.20 -12.20 -14.24
CA ILE A 4 -15.96 -13.01 -14.36
C ILE A 4 -15.32 -13.15 -12.98
N GLN A 5 -15.53 -12.60 -12.00
CA GLN A 5 -15.06 -12.73 -10.62
C GLN A 5 -13.54 -13.01 -10.48
N THR A 6 -12.77 -11.95 -10.39
CA THR A 6 -11.35 -12.01 -10.03
C THR A 6 -11.18 -12.22 -8.52
N GLN A 7 -10.03 -12.77 -8.12
CA GLN A 7 -9.68 -13.02 -6.70
C GLN A 7 -8.53 -12.13 -6.21
N GLY A 8 -8.00 -11.26 -7.06
CA GLY A 8 -6.90 -10.36 -6.72
C GLY A 8 -6.00 -10.09 -7.92
N VAL A 9 -4.93 -9.35 -7.69
CA VAL A 9 -3.85 -9.15 -8.65
C VAL A 9 -2.92 -10.36 -8.58
N HIS A 10 -2.61 -10.97 -9.74
CA HIS A 10 -1.65 -12.08 -9.83
C HIS A 10 -0.22 -11.56 -9.97
N HIS A 11 0.00 -10.66 -10.91
CA HIS A 11 1.26 -9.98 -11.13
C HIS A 11 1.04 -8.66 -11.88
N ILE A 12 2.04 -7.80 -11.83
CA ILE A 12 2.11 -6.57 -12.62
C ILE A 12 3.39 -6.65 -13.46
N THR A 13 3.26 -6.50 -14.78
CA THR A 13 4.40 -6.51 -15.71
C THR A 13 4.68 -5.10 -16.21
N LEU A 14 5.94 -4.68 -16.10
CA LEU A 14 6.43 -3.40 -16.59
C LEU A 14 7.45 -3.63 -17.72
N ILE A 15 7.63 -2.61 -18.53
CA ILE A 15 8.74 -2.55 -19.49
C ILE A 15 9.91 -1.87 -18.81
N GLY A 16 11.03 -2.57 -18.70
CA GLY A 16 12.29 -2.08 -18.16
C GLY A 16 13.30 -1.71 -19.24
N ALA A 17 14.40 -1.10 -18.81
CA ALA A 17 15.59 -0.91 -19.64
C ALA A 17 16.43 -2.20 -19.65
N ASP A 18 17.69 -2.14 -19.22
CA ASP A 18 18.54 -3.31 -19.05
C ASP A 18 18.23 -4.08 -17.76
N ARG A 19 18.79 -5.28 -17.66
CA ARG A 19 18.63 -6.18 -16.52
C ARG A 19 19.12 -5.55 -15.21
N GLN A 20 20.32 -4.96 -15.23
CA GLN A 20 20.94 -4.46 -14.01
C GLN A 20 20.20 -3.26 -13.43
N THR A 21 19.76 -2.34 -14.27
CA THR A 21 18.92 -1.19 -13.84
C THR A 21 17.66 -1.66 -13.10
N SER A 22 17.02 -2.74 -13.59
CA SER A 22 15.84 -3.31 -12.95
C SER A 22 16.15 -3.93 -11.59
N ILE A 23 17.24 -4.70 -11.46
CA ILE A 23 17.66 -5.31 -10.19
C ILE A 23 18.04 -4.22 -9.18
N ASP A 24 18.82 -3.23 -9.59
CA ASP A 24 19.24 -2.13 -8.73
C ASP A 24 18.05 -1.35 -8.16
N PHE A 25 16.99 -1.18 -8.93
CA PHE A 25 15.80 -0.51 -8.46
C PHE A 25 14.92 -1.41 -7.60
N TRP A 26 14.48 -2.55 -8.13
CA TRP A 26 13.47 -3.38 -7.45
C TRP A 26 14.03 -4.06 -6.19
N GLU A 27 15.22 -4.63 -6.27
CA GLU A 27 15.88 -5.22 -5.09
C GLU A 27 16.68 -4.18 -4.30
N GLY A 28 17.51 -3.38 -4.98
CA GLY A 28 18.44 -2.46 -4.31
C GLY A 28 17.78 -1.25 -3.66
N VAL A 29 16.71 -0.69 -4.24
CA VAL A 29 15.98 0.45 -3.67
C VAL A 29 14.77 0.00 -2.87
N LEU A 30 13.90 -0.83 -3.46
CA LEU A 30 12.63 -1.25 -2.84
C LEU A 30 12.75 -2.46 -1.93
N GLY A 31 13.86 -3.21 -2.01
CA GLY A 31 14.09 -4.40 -1.18
C GLY A 31 13.23 -5.61 -1.58
N MET A 32 12.79 -5.68 -2.83
CA MET A 32 12.04 -6.80 -3.38
C MET A 32 13.00 -7.83 -3.97
N PRO A 33 13.15 -9.03 -3.38
CA PRO A 33 14.08 -10.03 -3.87
C PRO A 33 13.89 -10.36 -5.35
N PHE A 34 14.99 -10.39 -6.10
CA PHE A 34 15.03 -10.93 -7.44
C PHE A 34 15.00 -12.45 -7.37
N ILE A 35 13.90 -13.09 -7.79
CA ILE A 35 13.68 -14.53 -7.54
C ILE A 35 14.02 -15.43 -8.70
N PHE A 36 13.81 -14.99 -9.95
CA PHE A 36 14.27 -15.69 -11.13
C PHE A 36 14.10 -14.85 -12.40
N GLU A 37 14.67 -15.33 -13.49
CA GLU A 37 14.46 -14.79 -14.84
C GLU A 37 14.34 -15.93 -15.87
N GLN A 38 13.70 -15.62 -16.98
CA GLN A 38 13.66 -16.47 -18.16
C GLN A 38 13.53 -15.61 -19.41
N PRO A 39 13.83 -16.13 -20.63
CA PRO A 39 13.50 -15.40 -21.85
C PRO A 39 12.00 -15.09 -21.94
N ASN A 40 11.65 -13.94 -22.49
CA ASN A 40 10.27 -13.65 -22.86
C ASN A 40 9.86 -14.60 -24.00
N LEU A 41 8.80 -15.39 -23.79
CA LEU A 41 8.38 -16.40 -24.76
C LEU A 41 7.83 -15.81 -26.07
N ASP A 42 7.32 -14.58 -26.03
CA ASP A 42 6.78 -13.88 -27.20
C ASP A 42 7.85 -13.07 -27.95
N VAL A 43 8.88 -12.59 -27.22
CA VAL A 43 9.98 -11.78 -27.72
C VAL A 43 11.29 -12.32 -27.14
N PRO A 44 11.93 -13.32 -27.76
CA PRO A 44 13.09 -14.03 -27.18
C PRO A 44 14.33 -13.15 -26.90
N GLU A 45 14.41 -11.97 -27.49
CA GLU A 45 15.46 -10.98 -27.24
C GLU A 45 15.28 -10.25 -25.90
N GLU A 46 14.14 -10.40 -25.26
CA GLU A 46 13.84 -9.84 -23.95
C GLU A 46 14.01 -10.89 -22.86
N SER A 47 14.56 -10.47 -21.72
CA SER A 47 14.50 -11.22 -20.47
C SER A 47 13.26 -10.83 -19.68
N HIS A 48 12.63 -11.80 -19.02
CA HIS A 48 11.51 -11.61 -18.13
C HIS A 48 11.98 -11.85 -16.70
N LEU A 49 12.16 -10.77 -15.94
CA LEU A 49 12.61 -10.77 -14.56
C LEU A 49 11.41 -10.81 -13.61
N TYR A 50 11.59 -11.46 -12.45
CA TYR A 50 10.54 -11.60 -11.43
C TYR A 50 11.06 -11.19 -10.05
N PHE A 51 10.29 -10.35 -9.38
CA PHE A 51 10.56 -9.81 -8.03
C PHE A 51 9.41 -10.12 -7.09
N ASP A 52 9.74 -10.38 -5.82
CA ASP A 52 8.76 -10.67 -4.76
C ASP A 52 8.57 -9.49 -3.81
N PRO A 53 7.46 -8.74 -3.88
CA PRO A 53 7.15 -7.68 -2.92
C PRO A 53 6.73 -8.20 -1.53
N GLY A 54 6.50 -9.50 -1.36
CA GLY A 54 6.22 -10.12 -0.06
C GLY A 54 4.73 -10.21 0.31
N ASP A 55 3.82 -9.94 -0.62
CA ASP A 55 2.37 -9.98 -0.41
C ASP A 55 1.65 -11.09 -1.21
N GLY A 56 2.44 -11.94 -1.90
CA GLY A 56 1.95 -13.01 -2.76
C GLY A 56 1.62 -12.57 -4.20
N VAL A 57 1.78 -11.29 -4.52
CA VAL A 57 1.75 -10.76 -5.89
C VAL A 57 3.17 -10.71 -6.42
N LEU A 58 3.38 -10.81 -7.72
CA LEU A 58 4.70 -10.65 -8.32
C LEU A 58 4.79 -9.34 -9.09
N ILE A 59 5.96 -8.71 -9.03
CA ILE A 59 6.34 -7.66 -9.96
C ILE A 59 7.24 -8.31 -11.01
N THR A 60 6.93 -8.08 -12.27
CA THR A 60 7.73 -8.63 -13.37
C THR A 60 8.17 -7.53 -14.32
N VAL A 61 9.32 -7.71 -14.96
CA VAL A 61 9.89 -6.69 -15.82
C VAL A 61 10.44 -7.34 -17.08
N PHE A 62 10.00 -6.84 -18.24
CA PHE A 62 10.64 -7.18 -19.51
C PHE A 62 11.82 -6.25 -19.75
N THR A 63 13.02 -6.81 -19.83
CA THR A 63 14.27 -6.06 -20.02
C THR A 63 14.96 -6.44 -21.32
N ARG A 64 15.76 -5.51 -21.83
CA ARG A 64 16.59 -5.73 -23.01
C ARG A 64 17.84 -4.85 -22.92
N GLU A 65 19.02 -5.45 -23.16
CA GLU A 65 20.31 -4.80 -22.91
C GLU A 65 20.60 -3.59 -23.82
N ASP A 66 19.90 -3.47 -24.94
CA ASP A 66 20.04 -2.34 -25.86
C ASP A 66 19.08 -1.16 -25.56
N ARG A 67 18.18 -1.31 -24.60
CA ARG A 67 17.29 -0.23 -24.16
C ARG A 67 18.03 0.78 -23.30
N GLN A 68 17.85 2.05 -23.60
CA GLN A 68 18.41 3.12 -22.82
C GLN A 68 17.44 3.55 -21.71
N VAL A 69 18.00 3.93 -20.57
CA VAL A 69 17.24 4.52 -19.48
C VAL A 69 16.68 5.86 -19.93
N ASP A 70 15.37 6.04 -19.78
CA ASP A 70 14.68 7.30 -20.02
C ASP A 70 13.86 7.66 -18.78
N SER A 71 14.29 8.68 -18.05
CA SER A 71 13.64 9.17 -16.83
C SER A 71 12.52 10.18 -17.10
N THR A 72 12.12 10.37 -18.34
CA THR A 72 10.98 11.20 -18.70
C THR A 72 9.73 10.67 -18.01
N PRO A 73 8.96 11.51 -17.29
CA PRO A 73 7.73 11.07 -16.65
C PRO A 73 6.77 10.40 -17.62
N ASN A 74 6.25 9.25 -17.24
CA ASN A 74 5.24 8.56 -18.04
C ASN A 74 4.04 9.47 -18.30
N PRO A 75 3.51 9.48 -19.53
CA PRO A 75 2.41 10.36 -19.89
C PRO A 75 1.15 10.04 -19.09
N GLU A 76 0.50 11.08 -18.61
CA GLU A 76 -0.81 10.99 -17.98
C GLU A 76 -1.89 11.05 -19.07
N GLY A 77 -2.70 10.02 -19.14
CA GLY A 77 -3.78 9.93 -20.12
C GLY A 77 -4.87 8.98 -19.66
N ILE A 78 -6.05 9.11 -20.26
CA ILE A 78 -7.19 8.23 -19.94
C ILE A 78 -6.81 6.79 -20.26
N GLY A 79 -6.92 5.90 -19.25
CA GLY A 79 -6.56 4.50 -19.36
C GLY A 79 -5.10 4.16 -19.05
N ASN A 80 -4.22 5.14 -18.89
CA ASN A 80 -2.84 4.93 -18.47
C ASN A 80 -2.74 4.64 -16.97
N LEU A 81 -1.72 3.87 -16.58
CA LEU A 81 -1.37 3.69 -15.19
C LEU A 81 -0.80 5.00 -14.63
N HIS A 82 -1.44 5.56 -13.60
CA HIS A 82 -0.95 6.78 -12.95
C HIS A 82 0.24 6.47 -12.03
N HIS A 83 0.07 5.53 -11.10
CA HIS A 83 1.13 5.08 -10.19
C HIS A 83 0.85 3.65 -9.67
N ILE A 84 1.88 3.06 -9.09
CA ILE A 84 1.76 1.82 -8.30
C ILE A 84 2.08 2.17 -6.86
N ALA A 85 1.20 1.78 -5.93
CA ALA A 85 1.37 2.00 -4.50
C ALA A 85 1.78 0.69 -3.81
N PHE A 86 2.83 0.75 -3.00
CA PHE A 86 3.28 -0.35 -2.15
C PHE A 86 3.07 -0.01 -0.68
N THR A 87 2.61 -1.00 0.06
CA THR A 87 2.42 -0.87 1.50
C THR A 87 3.76 -0.98 2.22
N VAL A 88 4.00 -0.06 3.16
CA VAL A 88 5.10 -0.16 4.12
C VAL A 88 4.57 -0.10 5.54
N SER A 89 5.31 -0.71 6.49
CA SER A 89 4.96 -0.59 7.91
C SER A 89 5.04 0.87 8.38
N ARG A 90 4.32 1.21 9.43
CA ARG A 90 4.41 2.56 10.02
C ARG A 90 5.85 2.91 10.41
N ALA A 91 6.58 1.96 10.99
CA ALA A 91 7.98 2.16 11.37
C ALA A 91 8.89 2.40 10.15
N THR A 92 8.65 1.69 9.04
CA THR A 92 9.39 1.92 7.79
C THR A 92 9.02 3.28 7.21
N TYR A 93 7.73 3.63 7.18
CA TYR A 93 7.24 4.89 6.63
C TYR A 93 7.92 6.11 7.24
N THR A 94 8.12 6.14 8.57
CA THR A 94 8.82 7.24 9.25
C THR A 94 10.27 7.45 8.80
N GLN A 95 10.86 6.48 8.11
CA GLN A 95 12.23 6.49 7.60
C GLN A 95 12.31 6.67 6.07
N VAL A 96 11.18 6.56 5.37
CA VAL A 96 11.17 6.55 3.90
C VAL A 96 11.79 7.82 3.33
N ARG A 97 11.42 8.98 3.86
CA ARG A 97 11.94 10.26 3.43
C ARG A 97 13.48 10.30 3.48
N GLU A 98 14.05 10.03 4.65
CA GLU A 98 15.50 10.01 4.84
C GLU A 98 16.19 8.98 3.93
N ARG A 99 15.57 7.82 3.75
CA ARG A 99 16.12 6.76 2.90
C ARG A 99 16.11 7.12 1.41
N LEU A 100 15.10 7.85 0.94
CA LEU A 100 15.05 8.38 -0.43
C LEU A 100 16.09 9.51 -0.61
N GLU A 101 16.15 10.46 0.33
CA GLU A 101 17.11 11.56 0.33
C GLU A 101 18.58 11.05 0.34
N ALA A 102 18.88 10.04 1.16
CA ALA A 102 20.21 9.41 1.21
C ALA A 102 20.62 8.76 -0.12
N ARG A 103 19.67 8.43 -0.99
CA ARG A 103 19.90 7.89 -2.33
C ARG A 103 19.83 8.95 -3.43
N GLY A 104 19.60 10.22 -3.06
CA GLY A 104 19.40 11.29 -4.03
C GLY A 104 18.09 11.18 -4.83
N ILE A 105 17.12 10.39 -4.37
CA ILE A 105 15.83 10.21 -5.03
C ILE A 105 14.90 11.35 -4.64
N LYS A 106 14.43 12.11 -5.63
CA LYS A 106 13.43 13.17 -5.45
C LYS A 106 12.07 12.59 -5.10
N HIS A 107 11.36 13.22 -4.19
CA HIS A 107 10.05 12.77 -3.71
C HIS A 107 9.12 13.94 -3.38
N SER A 108 7.83 13.64 -3.18
CA SER A 108 6.78 14.64 -2.89
C SER A 108 6.86 15.24 -1.48
N GLY A 109 7.63 14.65 -0.58
CA GLY A 109 7.41 14.80 0.86
C GLY A 109 6.26 13.92 1.35
N GLU A 110 6.02 13.96 2.64
CA GLU A 110 4.93 13.20 3.29
C GLU A 110 3.59 13.87 3.05
N ILE A 111 2.58 13.09 2.64
CA ILE A 111 1.23 13.56 2.35
C ILE A 111 0.23 12.78 3.18
N ASP A 112 -0.53 13.48 4.02
CA ASP A 112 -1.65 12.91 4.77
C ASP A 112 -2.87 12.76 3.84
N ARG A 113 -3.37 11.51 3.74
CA ARG A 113 -4.59 11.16 2.98
C ARG A 113 -5.80 10.87 3.88
N GLY A 114 -5.72 11.20 5.17
CA GLY A 114 -6.76 10.93 6.16
C GLY A 114 -6.67 9.51 6.74
N PHE A 115 -6.81 8.47 5.94
CA PHE A 115 -6.77 7.07 6.36
C PHE A 115 -5.41 6.40 6.15
N MET A 116 -4.49 7.04 5.43
CA MET A 116 -3.12 6.61 5.20
C MET A 116 -2.20 7.81 5.02
N ASP A 117 -0.91 7.60 5.20
CA ASP A 117 0.13 8.55 4.82
C ASP A 117 0.86 8.02 3.59
N SER A 118 1.24 8.92 2.68
CA SER A 118 1.81 8.61 1.38
C SER A 118 3.04 9.44 1.08
N ILE A 119 3.99 8.87 0.36
CA ILE A 119 5.12 9.58 -0.27
C ILE A 119 5.30 9.07 -1.69
N TYR A 120 5.48 9.99 -2.63
CA TYR A 120 5.59 9.69 -4.06
C TYR A 120 6.99 9.97 -4.56
N PHE A 121 7.49 9.11 -5.44
CA PHE A 121 8.77 9.26 -6.12
C PHE A 121 8.72 8.55 -7.47
N ARG A 122 9.73 8.76 -8.32
CA ARG A 122 9.84 8.08 -9.62
C ARG A 122 11.00 7.12 -9.62
N ASP A 123 10.83 6.02 -10.36
CA ASP A 123 11.91 5.12 -10.69
C ASP A 123 12.86 5.74 -11.77
N PRO A 124 13.95 5.08 -12.11
CA PRO A 124 14.85 5.54 -13.18
C PRO A 124 14.19 5.68 -14.55
N LEU A 125 13.02 5.08 -14.76
CA LEU A 125 12.31 5.04 -16.04
C LEU A 125 11.09 5.97 -16.08
N GLY A 126 10.96 6.89 -15.10
CA GLY A 126 9.90 7.89 -15.07
C GLY A 126 8.54 7.41 -14.54
N GLN A 127 8.39 6.12 -14.17
CA GLN A 127 7.17 5.61 -13.57
C GLN A 127 6.99 6.17 -12.16
N LEU A 128 5.78 6.65 -11.84
CA LEU A 128 5.45 7.15 -10.52
C LEU A 128 5.12 5.97 -9.58
N PHE A 129 5.75 5.99 -8.41
CA PHE A 129 5.49 5.07 -7.31
C PHE A 129 5.02 5.80 -6.07
N GLU A 130 4.29 5.09 -5.24
CA GLU A 130 3.84 5.52 -3.92
C GLU A 130 4.28 4.51 -2.87
N LEU A 131 4.80 4.97 -1.75
CA LEU A 131 4.89 4.18 -0.53
C LEU A 131 3.83 4.69 0.44
N ALA A 132 2.93 3.78 0.85
CA ALA A 132 1.80 4.11 1.67
C ALA A 132 1.78 3.31 2.97
N SER A 133 1.34 3.94 4.05
CA SER A 133 1.14 3.28 5.35
C SER A 133 -0.24 3.64 5.89
N TYR A 134 -1.06 2.63 6.17
CA TYR A 134 -2.35 2.85 6.83
C TYR A 134 -2.17 3.43 8.22
N LYS A 135 -3.08 4.32 8.64
CA LYS A 135 -3.16 4.88 9.99
C LYS A 135 -3.91 3.97 10.96
N PHE A 136 -4.37 2.83 10.51
CA PHE A 136 -5.14 1.88 11.29
C PHE A 136 -4.65 0.45 11.09
N VAL A 137 -5.01 -0.41 12.02
CA VAL A 137 -4.82 -1.87 11.93
C VAL A 137 -6.19 -2.51 11.93
N PRO A 138 -6.56 -3.27 10.89
CA PRO A 138 -7.85 -3.96 10.86
C PRO A 138 -7.99 -4.98 12.01
N PRO A 139 -9.19 -5.19 12.55
CA PRO A 139 -9.46 -6.32 13.44
C PRO A 139 -9.13 -7.65 12.78
N VAL A 140 -8.80 -8.66 13.57
CA VAL A 140 -8.51 -10.01 13.05
C VAL A 140 -9.70 -10.54 12.24
N GLY A 141 -9.42 -11.00 11.02
CA GLY A 141 -10.42 -11.50 10.08
C GLY A 141 -11.15 -10.42 9.28
N VAL A 142 -10.75 -9.16 9.43
CA VAL A 142 -11.28 -8.01 8.68
C VAL A 142 -10.19 -7.48 7.75
N THR A 143 -10.55 -7.18 6.52
CA THR A 143 -9.63 -6.59 5.53
C THR A 143 -9.56 -5.05 5.67
N PRO A 144 -8.48 -4.39 5.22
CA PRO A 144 -8.45 -2.92 5.15
C PRO A 144 -9.61 -2.33 4.35
N GLY A 145 -10.03 -3.00 3.27
CA GLY A 145 -11.16 -2.56 2.45
C GLY A 145 -12.50 -2.56 3.20
N GLU A 146 -12.71 -3.51 4.10
CA GLU A 146 -13.92 -3.55 4.94
C GLU A 146 -13.92 -2.42 5.98
N VAL A 147 -12.76 -2.10 6.58
CA VAL A 147 -12.63 -0.95 7.47
C VAL A 147 -12.94 0.34 6.73
N LEU A 148 -12.34 0.53 5.55
CA LEU A 148 -12.56 1.73 4.73
C LEU A 148 -14.00 1.86 4.25
N LEU A 149 -14.66 0.74 3.89
CA LEU A 149 -16.07 0.73 3.52
C LEU A 149 -16.97 1.19 4.68
N GLU A 150 -16.72 0.69 5.88
CA GLU A 150 -17.52 1.09 7.05
C GLU A 150 -17.24 2.55 7.45
N ALA A 151 -15.97 2.96 7.50
CA ALA A 151 -15.57 4.35 7.74
C ALA A 151 -16.17 5.32 6.70
N HIS A 152 -16.26 4.89 5.43
CA HIS A 152 -16.93 5.66 4.39
C HIS A 152 -18.44 5.82 4.68
N ARG A 153 -19.12 4.77 5.14
CA ARG A 153 -20.55 4.85 5.50
C ARG A 153 -20.79 5.83 6.64
N ILE A 154 -19.95 5.77 7.68
CA ILE A 154 -20.02 6.67 8.83
C ILE A 154 -19.82 8.13 8.37
N ARG A 155 -18.72 8.43 7.65
CA ARG A 155 -18.46 9.79 7.18
C ARG A 155 -19.57 10.36 6.31
N VAL A 156 -20.21 9.52 5.48
CA VAL A 156 -21.33 9.97 4.61
C VAL A 156 -22.56 10.29 5.47
N ALA A 157 -22.86 9.47 6.48
CA ALA A 157 -23.96 9.71 7.40
C ALA A 157 -23.77 11.01 8.20
N GLU A 158 -22.52 11.37 8.52
CA GLU A 158 -22.16 12.61 9.21
C GLU A 158 -22.01 13.82 8.27
N GLY A 159 -22.08 13.62 6.96
CA GLY A 159 -21.86 14.67 5.95
C GLY A 159 -20.41 15.13 5.83
N ALA A 160 -19.45 14.34 6.32
CA ALA A 160 -18.03 14.67 6.26
C ALA A 160 -17.44 14.51 4.85
N HIS A 161 -16.56 15.43 4.45
CA HIS A 161 -15.97 15.44 3.11
C HIS A 161 -15.00 14.28 2.86
N HIS A 162 -14.18 13.90 3.86
CA HIS A 162 -13.18 12.82 3.77
C HIS A 162 -13.21 11.95 5.03
N ILE A 163 -12.59 10.78 4.95
CA ILE A 163 -12.42 9.89 6.10
C ILE A 163 -11.39 10.51 7.04
N ALA A 164 -11.76 10.67 8.32
CA ALA A 164 -10.90 11.13 9.41
C ALA A 164 -10.67 9.98 10.41
N ASP A 165 -9.73 10.18 11.34
CA ASP A 165 -9.37 9.19 12.37
C ASP A 165 -10.57 8.72 13.19
N ALA A 166 -11.52 9.61 13.50
CA ALA A 166 -12.76 9.25 14.23
C ALA A 166 -13.58 8.20 13.46
N HIS A 167 -13.78 8.41 12.14
CA HIS A 167 -14.52 7.45 11.31
C HIS A 167 -13.85 6.07 11.24
N LEU A 168 -12.50 6.04 11.29
CA LEU A 168 -11.73 4.79 11.32
C LEU A 168 -11.90 4.08 12.67
N ALA A 169 -11.83 4.84 13.79
CA ALA A 169 -12.01 4.30 15.13
C ALA A 169 -13.40 3.69 15.29
N ASP A 170 -14.43 4.39 14.89
CA ASP A 170 -15.82 3.93 14.97
C ASP A 170 -16.08 2.71 14.06
N ALA A 171 -15.49 2.70 12.85
CA ALA A 171 -15.56 1.56 11.96
C ALA A 171 -14.91 0.31 12.57
N ILE A 172 -13.74 0.46 13.19
CA ILE A 172 -13.02 -0.63 13.85
C ILE A 172 -13.83 -1.17 15.01
N GLU A 173 -14.45 -0.29 15.82
CA GLU A 173 -15.31 -0.69 16.93
C GLU A 173 -16.50 -1.52 16.43
N LEU A 174 -17.25 -1.03 15.45
CA LEU A 174 -18.39 -1.73 14.86
C LEU A 174 -18.01 -3.09 14.26
N LEU A 175 -16.90 -3.16 13.54
CA LEU A 175 -16.43 -4.40 12.93
C LEU A 175 -15.92 -5.41 13.98
N THR A 176 -15.28 -4.91 15.06
CA THR A 176 -14.87 -5.75 16.19
C THR A 176 -16.08 -6.35 16.90
N GLN A 177 -17.14 -5.55 17.11
CA GLN A 177 -18.40 -6.03 17.72
C GLN A 177 -19.08 -7.11 16.87
N ARG A 178 -18.99 -7.03 15.54
CA ARG A 178 -19.55 -8.04 14.62
C ARG A 178 -18.77 -9.34 14.59
N THR A 179 -17.46 -9.28 14.81
CA THR A 179 -16.56 -10.44 14.68
C THR A 179 -16.25 -11.11 16.02
N ARG A 180 -16.51 -10.47 17.14
CA ARG A 180 -16.25 -11.03 18.49
C ARG A 180 -17.53 -11.25 19.23
N GLN A 181 -17.69 -12.48 19.74
CA GLN A 181 -18.81 -12.83 20.61
C GLN A 181 -18.51 -12.43 22.05
N THR A 182 -19.56 -12.09 22.80
CA THR A 182 -19.51 -11.78 24.22
C THR A 182 -20.74 -12.34 24.90
N LEU A 183 -20.59 -12.73 26.17
CA LEU A 183 -21.70 -13.10 27.04
C LEU A 183 -22.33 -11.87 27.73
N SER A 184 -21.72 -10.72 27.62
CA SER A 184 -22.25 -9.48 28.18
C SER A 184 -23.32 -8.90 27.28
N GLU A 185 -24.50 -8.62 27.80
CA GLU A 185 -25.58 -7.89 27.12
C GLU A 185 -25.25 -6.38 27.04
N GLU A 186 -24.59 -5.84 28.10
CA GLU A 186 -24.15 -4.46 28.18
C GLU A 186 -22.66 -4.35 27.81
N ARG A 187 -22.35 -3.61 26.76
CA ARG A 187 -20.98 -3.40 26.27
C ARG A 187 -20.36 -2.09 26.74
N GLU A 188 -21.12 -1.24 27.42
CA GLU A 188 -20.60 0.02 27.93
C GLU A 188 -20.01 -0.15 29.32
N ALA A 189 -18.85 0.44 29.56
CA ALA A 189 -18.18 0.43 30.85
C ALA A 189 -18.74 1.52 31.78
N LYS A 190 -20.09 1.52 32.02
CA LYS A 190 -20.84 2.58 32.72
C LYS A 190 -20.29 2.96 34.09
N HIS A 191 -19.62 2.04 34.79
CA HIS A 191 -19.21 2.23 36.18
C HIS A 191 -17.75 1.85 36.45
N ALA A 192 -16.95 1.61 35.43
CA ALA A 192 -15.57 1.13 35.59
C ALA A 192 -14.72 2.11 36.42
N TYR A 193 -14.83 3.39 36.14
CA TYR A 193 -14.02 4.42 36.79
C TYR A 193 -14.69 5.03 38.05
N THR A 194 -15.98 4.78 38.29
CA THR A 194 -16.66 5.24 39.52
C THR A 194 -16.47 4.31 40.72
N ARG A 195 -16.00 3.07 40.46
CA ARG A 195 -15.79 2.03 41.48
C ARG A 195 -14.31 1.77 41.82
N SER A 196 -13.40 2.18 41.00
CA SER A 196 -11.95 2.00 41.22
C SER A 196 -11.27 3.36 41.43
N LYS A 197 -10.41 3.47 42.45
CA LYS A 197 -9.43 4.55 42.51
C LYS A 197 -8.36 4.23 41.46
N ASN A 198 -8.15 5.15 40.54
CA ASN A 198 -7.07 5.04 39.58
C ASN A 198 -5.75 5.44 40.24
N VAL A 199 -5.04 4.48 40.83
CA VAL A 199 -3.80 4.70 41.58
C VAL A 199 -2.55 4.90 40.72
N LEU A 200 -2.66 4.88 39.39
CA LEU A 200 -1.51 4.99 38.50
C LEU A 200 -1.24 6.43 38.03
N TRP A 201 -2.20 7.34 38.22
CA TRP A 201 -2.12 8.68 37.62
C TRP A 201 -2.55 9.81 38.58
N ASP A 202 -2.67 9.53 39.89
CA ASP A 202 -2.89 10.53 40.96
C ASP A 202 -1.56 11.11 41.45
#